data_f2c35886f57930c3cad47d19f28e91b1
#
_entry.id   f2c35886f57930c3cad47d19f28e91b1
#
_cell.length_a   1.000
_cell.length_b   1.000
_cell.length_c   1.000
_cell.angle_alpha   90.00
_cell.angle_beta   90.00
_cell.angle_gamma   90.00
#
_symmetry.space_group_name_H-M   'P 1'
#
loop_
_entity.id
_entity.type
_entity.pdbx_description
1 polymer ?
#
loop_
_entity_poly.entity_id
_entity_poly.type
_entity_poly.pdbx_seq_one_letter_code
_entity_poly.pdbx_strand_id
1 'polypeptide(L)'
;FYQHAERNLTTVVEADEGRSVGGNRGTSIGGNDSRKVGKNDSHEITGHQENTIGKYQTLTIGDYRKTTITSDDTITVGGSEEHTVTKVFSVKAKTIFLVAEDQILIGVGGSTINITSGRIEIQSGGAIEAKGKTVDALAEDRAKLKGGRAIVEGSSTVDVTANGPVSVSGAVVKLNA
;
A
#
# COMPACT_ATOMS: atom_id res chain seq x y z
N PHE A 1 -41.24 34.10 -4.54
CA PHE A 1 -40.36 35.00 -3.77
C PHE A 1 -39.05 35.21 -4.54
N TYR A 2 -38.72 36.48 -4.83
CA TYR A 2 -37.48 36.88 -5.50
C TYR A 2 -36.73 37.84 -4.57
N GLN A 3 -35.48 37.59 -4.29
CA GLN A 3 -34.60 38.44 -3.52
C GLN A 3 -33.37 38.80 -4.34
N HIS A 4 -33.14 40.09 -4.55
CA HIS A 4 -32.00 40.61 -5.28
C HIS A 4 -31.26 41.65 -4.43
N ALA A 5 -29.94 41.54 -4.38
CA ALA A 5 -29.08 42.53 -3.76
C ALA A 5 -27.93 42.87 -4.72
N GLU A 6 -27.73 44.13 -5.05
CA GLU A 6 -26.69 44.57 -5.97
C GLU A 6 -25.29 44.54 -5.36
N ARG A 7 -25.17 44.53 -4.04
CA ARG A 7 -23.88 44.51 -3.33
C ARG A 7 -23.83 43.40 -2.28
N ASN A 8 -24.46 43.62 -1.12
CA ASN A 8 -24.34 42.70 0.04
C ASN A 8 -25.75 42.26 0.48
N LEU A 9 -25.92 40.99 0.73
CA LEU A 9 -27.04 40.42 1.46
C LEU A 9 -26.51 39.73 2.72
N THR A 10 -26.99 40.15 3.90
CA THR A 10 -26.69 39.55 5.18
C THR A 10 -27.97 39.03 5.79
N THR A 11 -28.01 37.74 6.12
CA THR A 11 -29.08 37.10 6.88
C THR A 11 -28.53 36.62 8.20
N VAL A 12 -29.13 37.05 9.30
CA VAL A 12 -28.80 36.64 10.66
C VAL A 12 -30.01 35.89 11.24
N VAL A 13 -29.78 34.67 11.68
CA VAL A 13 -30.78 33.85 12.39
C VAL A 13 -30.22 33.57 13.78
N GLU A 14 -30.84 34.08 14.82
CA GLU A 14 -30.35 34.00 16.20
C GLU A 14 -30.66 32.65 16.87
N ALA A 15 -31.59 31.88 16.34
CA ALA A 15 -31.97 30.58 16.87
C ALA A 15 -31.81 29.48 15.78
N ASP A 16 -32.90 28.96 15.25
CA ASP A 16 -32.87 27.84 14.33
C ASP A 16 -33.32 28.26 12.94
N GLU A 17 -32.61 27.81 11.91
CA GLU A 17 -33.02 27.93 10.52
C GLU A 17 -33.34 26.54 9.96
N GLY A 18 -34.58 26.35 9.48
CA GLY A 18 -35.02 25.17 8.76
C GLY A 18 -35.28 25.50 7.30
N ARG A 19 -34.67 24.75 6.38
CA ARG A 19 -34.90 24.91 4.95
C ARG A 19 -35.25 23.56 4.30
N SER A 20 -36.43 23.50 3.67
CA SER A 20 -36.86 22.33 2.89
C SER A 20 -37.06 22.72 1.44
N VAL A 21 -36.51 21.96 0.50
CA VAL A 21 -36.65 22.15 -0.93
C VAL A 21 -37.19 20.85 -1.53
N GLY A 22 -38.43 20.83 -1.96
CA GLY A 22 -39.08 19.65 -2.53
C GLY A 22 -38.66 19.31 -3.97
N GLY A 23 -37.88 20.18 -4.60
CA GLY A 23 -37.35 19.99 -5.96
C GLY A 23 -35.84 20.25 -5.98
N ASN A 24 -35.33 20.81 -7.05
CA ASN A 24 -33.95 21.09 -7.27
C ASN A 24 -33.45 22.34 -6.52
N ARG A 25 -32.24 22.30 -5.99
CA ARG A 25 -31.54 23.47 -5.49
C ARG A 25 -30.22 23.66 -6.25
N GLY A 26 -30.05 24.82 -6.88
CA GLY A 26 -28.79 25.26 -7.48
C GLY A 26 -28.13 26.35 -6.64
N THR A 27 -26.80 26.29 -6.46
CA THR A 27 -26.01 27.38 -5.86
C THR A 27 -24.81 27.63 -6.76
N SER A 28 -24.58 28.86 -7.15
CA SER A 28 -23.42 29.29 -7.93
C SER A 28 -22.73 30.44 -7.22
N ILE A 29 -21.43 30.29 -6.95
CA ILE A 29 -20.62 31.26 -6.22
C ILE A 29 -19.42 31.58 -7.09
N GLY A 30 -19.33 32.81 -7.60
CA GLY A 30 -18.24 33.27 -8.45
C GLY A 30 -16.94 33.62 -7.68
N GLY A 31 -17.03 33.68 -6.37
CA GLY A 31 -15.90 33.96 -5.47
C GLY A 31 -15.65 32.81 -4.50
N ASN A 32 -15.37 33.13 -3.25
CA ASN A 32 -15.10 32.15 -2.21
C ASN A 32 -16.39 31.72 -1.49
N ASP A 33 -16.51 30.45 -1.18
CA ASP A 33 -17.46 29.90 -0.23
C ASP A 33 -16.75 29.47 1.05
N SER A 34 -17.29 29.85 2.20
CA SER A 34 -16.75 29.46 3.51
C SER A 34 -17.87 28.99 4.41
N ARG A 35 -17.75 27.75 4.91
CA ARG A 35 -18.69 27.15 5.84
C ARG A 35 -17.99 26.73 7.12
N LYS A 36 -18.52 27.18 8.27
CA LYS A 36 -18.06 26.77 9.59
C LYS A 36 -19.20 26.13 10.38
N VAL A 37 -19.00 24.91 10.84
CA VAL A 37 -19.95 24.16 11.67
C VAL A 37 -19.28 23.91 13.03
N GLY A 38 -19.86 24.43 14.09
CA GLY A 38 -19.26 24.40 15.44
C GLY A 38 -19.46 23.05 16.16
N LYS A 39 -20.37 22.19 15.68
CA LYS A 39 -20.67 20.88 16.28
C LYS A 39 -20.67 19.79 15.21
N ASN A 40 -21.81 19.26 14.84
CA ASN A 40 -21.95 18.15 13.91
C ASN A 40 -22.37 18.65 12.52
N ASP A 41 -21.76 18.11 11.51
CA ASP A 41 -22.20 18.22 10.12
C ASP A 41 -22.57 16.81 9.62
N SER A 42 -23.78 16.62 9.12
CA SER A 42 -24.27 15.37 8.56
C SER A 42 -24.73 15.59 7.15
N HIS A 43 -24.25 14.77 6.24
CA HIS A 43 -24.58 14.85 4.82
C HIS A 43 -24.97 13.46 4.31
N GLU A 44 -26.21 13.29 3.86
CA GLU A 44 -26.72 12.05 3.32
C GLU A 44 -27.09 12.25 1.83
N ILE A 45 -26.57 11.39 0.97
CA ILE A 45 -26.86 11.38 -0.46
C ILE A 45 -27.25 9.96 -0.84
N THR A 46 -28.51 9.76 -1.20
CA THR A 46 -29.01 8.44 -1.62
C THR A 46 -28.70 8.10 -3.08
N GLY A 47 -28.28 9.08 -3.85
CA GLY A 47 -27.93 8.93 -5.26
C GLY A 47 -26.44 9.09 -5.50
N HIS A 48 -26.08 9.82 -6.53
CA HIS A 48 -24.71 10.07 -6.96
C HIS A 48 -24.17 11.37 -6.37
N GLN A 49 -22.90 11.37 -5.97
CA GLN A 49 -22.13 12.56 -5.61
C GLN A 49 -20.89 12.66 -6.48
N GLU A 50 -20.68 13.82 -7.09
CA GLU A 50 -19.48 14.15 -7.84
C GLU A 50 -18.80 15.38 -7.24
N ASN A 51 -17.49 15.31 -7.04
CA ASN A 51 -16.66 16.43 -6.58
C ASN A 51 -15.49 16.64 -7.55
N THR A 52 -15.47 17.79 -8.22
CA THR A 52 -14.35 18.18 -9.09
C THR A 52 -13.58 19.33 -8.47
N ILE A 53 -12.28 19.14 -8.20
CA ILE A 53 -11.41 20.11 -7.58
C ILE A 53 -10.26 20.43 -8.53
N GLY A 54 -10.24 21.64 -9.09
CA GLY A 54 -9.30 22.04 -10.13
C GLY A 54 -7.83 22.22 -9.67
N LYS A 55 -7.57 22.27 -8.36
CA LYS A 55 -6.21 22.49 -7.86
C LYS A 55 -5.83 21.47 -6.78
N TYR A 56 -6.21 21.70 -5.52
CA TYR A 56 -5.86 20.83 -4.40
C TYR A 56 -6.99 20.72 -3.39
N GLN A 57 -7.01 19.64 -2.65
CA GLN A 57 -7.87 19.41 -1.49
C GLN A 57 -7.01 19.06 -0.28
N THR A 58 -7.30 19.66 0.87
CA THR A 58 -6.71 19.27 2.15
C THR A 58 -7.79 18.74 3.07
N LEU A 59 -7.56 17.58 3.66
CA LEU A 59 -8.43 16.97 4.67
C LEU A 59 -7.60 16.73 5.93
N THR A 60 -7.94 17.42 7.03
CA THR A 60 -7.32 17.23 8.34
C THR A 60 -8.35 16.67 9.32
N ILE A 61 -8.06 15.54 9.93
CA ILE A 61 -8.93 14.85 10.88
C ILE A 61 -8.14 14.64 12.17
N GLY A 62 -8.61 15.22 13.27
CA GLY A 62 -7.92 15.18 14.56
C GLY A 62 -8.04 13.86 15.32
N ASP A 63 -8.98 13.00 14.97
CA ASP A 63 -9.22 11.73 15.66
C ASP A 63 -9.16 10.56 14.69
N TYR A 64 -10.26 10.10 14.13
CA TYR A 64 -10.25 8.97 13.21
C TYR A 64 -11.10 9.21 11.95
N ARG A 65 -10.75 8.51 10.88
CA ARG A 65 -11.54 8.43 9.66
C ARG A 65 -11.93 6.98 9.39
N LYS A 66 -13.20 6.74 9.07
CA LYS A 66 -13.69 5.45 8.57
C LYS A 66 -14.23 5.65 7.16
N THR A 67 -13.76 4.84 6.23
CA THR A 67 -14.32 4.73 4.87
C THR A 67 -14.82 3.30 4.67
N THR A 68 -16.05 3.13 4.21
CA THR A 68 -16.63 1.82 3.89
C THR A 68 -17.18 1.87 2.49
N ILE A 69 -16.67 1.02 1.61
CA ILE A 69 -17.08 0.88 0.22
C ILE A 69 -17.50 -0.57 0.04
N THR A 70 -18.73 -0.82 -0.38
CA THR A 70 -19.30 -2.17 -0.47
C THR A 70 -19.07 -2.84 -1.82
N SER A 71 -18.62 -2.11 -2.82
CA SER A 71 -18.27 -2.62 -4.13
C SER A 71 -16.82 -2.26 -4.46
N ASP A 72 -16.57 -1.46 -5.45
CA ASP A 72 -15.25 -1.18 -5.97
C ASP A 72 -14.74 0.20 -5.51
N ASP A 73 -13.46 0.27 -5.22
CA ASP A 73 -12.72 1.51 -4.99
C ASP A 73 -11.57 1.61 -6.00
N THR A 74 -11.48 2.72 -6.69
CA THR A 74 -10.42 2.97 -7.67
C THR A 74 -9.72 4.28 -7.37
N ILE A 75 -8.42 4.23 -7.15
CA ILE A 75 -7.57 5.40 -6.93
C ILE A 75 -6.57 5.48 -8.09
N THR A 76 -6.58 6.60 -8.81
CA THR A 76 -5.60 6.87 -9.87
C THR A 76 -4.82 8.14 -9.52
N VAL A 77 -3.51 8.01 -9.39
CA VAL A 77 -2.59 9.10 -9.06
C VAL A 77 -1.62 9.30 -10.21
N GLY A 78 -1.67 10.45 -10.88
CA GLY A 78 -0.76 10.77 -11.98
C GLY A 78 0.66 11.18 -11.57
N GLY A 79 0.90 11.32 -10.28
CA GLY A 79 2.20 11.66 -9.69
C GLY A 79 2.58 10.65 -8.60
N SER A 80 3.05 11.13 -7.46
CA SER A 80 3.43 10.29 -6.33
C SER A 80 2.29 10.12 -5.35
N GLU A 81 2.17 8.94 -4.76
CA GLU A 81 1.31 8.65 -3.62
C GLU A 81 2.17 8.20 -2.44
N GLU A 82 1.95 8.78 -1.26
CA GLU A 82 2.70 8.48 -0.05
C GLU A 82 1.75 8.14 1.10
N HIS A 83 2.01 7.02 1.79
CA HIS A 83 1.31 6.60 3.00
C HIS A 83 2.28 6.50 4.17
N THR A 84 2.23 7.45 5.10
CA THR A 84 3.02 7.41 6.34
C THR A 84 2.13 6.97 7.50
N VAL A 85 2.45 5.83 8.12
CA VAL A 85 1.70 5.25 9.24
C VAL A 85 2.64 4.97 10.40
N THR A 86 2.42 5.63 11.53
CA THR A 86 3.32 5.54 12.70
C THR A 86 3.17 4.25 13.52
N LYS A 87 2.06 3.51 13.37
CA LYS A 87 1.81 2.27 14.12
C LYS A 87 1.72 1.07 13.20
N VAL A 88 0.57 0.82 12.62
CA VAL A 88 0.30 -0.37 11.80
C VAL A 88 -0.36 0.02 10.51
N PHE A 89 0.22 -0.37 9.40
CA PHE A 89 -0.41 -0.39 8.09
C PHE A 89 -0.73 -1.84 7.73
N SER A 90 -2.01 -2.18 7.62
CA SER A 90 -2.46 -3.54 7.33
C SER A 90 -3.24 -3.58 6.04
N VAL A 91 -2.84 -4.49 5.14
CA VAL A 91 -3.54 -4.79 3.90
C VAL A 91 -3.98 -6.24 3.95
N LYS A 92 -5.28 -6.50 3.79
CA LYS A 92 -5.85 -7.85 3.72
C LYS A 92 -6.71 -7.98 2.47
N ALA A 93 -6.33 -8.85 1.58
CA ALA A 93 -7.05 -9.11 0.33
C ALA A 93 -6.94 -10.59 -0.05
N LYS A 94 -7.84 -11.06 -0.93
CA LYS A 94 -7.71 -12.39 -1.56
C LYS A 94 -6.46 -12.44 -2.46
N THR A 95 -6.17 -11.35 -3.16
CA THR A 95 -4.99 -11.21 -4.03
C THR A 95 -4.44 -9.80 -3.92
N ILE A 96 -3.12 -9.66 -3.88
CA ILE A 96 -2.40 -8.38 -3.89
C ILE A 96 -1.44 -8.42 -5.08
N PHE A 97 -1.58 -7.46 -6.00
CA PHE A 97 -0.64 -7.22 -7.08
C PHE A 97 0.19 -5.97 -6.75
N LEU A 98 1.51 -6.15 -6.74
CA LEU A 98 2.47 -5.06 -6.64
C LEU A 98 3.32 -5.09 -7.91
N VAL A 99 3.16 -4.09 -8.77
CA VAL A 99 3.88 -3.98 -10.03
C VAL A 99 4.56 -2.62 -10.09
N ALA A 100 5.84 -2.60 -10.42
CA ALA A 100 6.62 -1.39 -10.62
C ALA A 100 7.48 -1.56 -11.87
N GLU A 101 7.76 -0.47 -12.60
CA GLU A 101 8.63 -0.49 -13.76
C GLU A 101 10.10 -0.65 -13.34
N ASP A 102 10.54 0.06 -12.31
CA ASP A 102 11.94 0.10 -11.91
C ASP A 102 12.25 -0.81 -10.71
N GLN A 103 11.53 -0.62 -9.58
CA GLN A 103 11.90 -1.26 -8.34
C GLN A 103 10.72 -1.46 -7.39
N ILE A 104 10.71 -2.60 -6.68
CA ILE A 104 9.94 -2.83 -5.47
C ILE A 104 10.93 -3.06 -4.33
N LEU A 105 10.89 -2.21 -3.30
CA LEU A 105 11.73 -2.32 -2.12
C LEU A 105 10.87 -2.54 -0.87
N ILE A 106 11.14 -3.63 -0.15
CA ILE A 106 10.53 -3.95 1.14
C ILE A 106 11.65 -4.03 2.17
N GLY A 107 11.60 -3.20 3.20
CA GLY A 107 12.70 -3.13 4.16
C GLY A 107 12.25 -2.97 5.60
N VAL A 108 12.99 -3.58 6.53
CA VAL A 108 12.84 -3.43 7.97
C VAL A 108 14.24 -3.39 8.60
N GLY A 109 14.63 -2.27 9.21
CA GLY A 109 15.96 -2.11 9.79
C GLY A 109 17.07 -2.40 8.76
N GLY A 110 17.94 -3.34 9.04
CA GLY A 110 19.04 -3.76 8.14
C GLY A 110 18.69 -4.89 7.16
N SER A 111 17.43 -5.30 7.06
CA SER A 111 16.97 -6.37 6.17
C SER A 111 16.11 -5.84 5.04
N THR A 112 16.33 -6.33 3.82
CA THR A 112 15.62 -5.87 2.61
C THR A 112 15.29 -7.02 1.67
N ILE A 113 14.18 -6.85 0.93
CA ILE A 113 13.87 -7.57 -0.31
C ILE A 113 13.82 -6.51 -1.41
N ASN A 114 14.70 -6.61 -2.38
CA ASN A 114 14.80 -5.68 -3.49
C ASN A 114 14.56 -6.44 -4.81
N ILE A 115 13.57 -6.01 -5.55
CA ILE A 115 13.17 -6.59 -6.83
C ILE A 115 13.36 -5.53 -7.90
N THR A 116 14.16 -5.82 -8.91
CA THR A 116 14.38 -4.99 -10.08
C THR A 116 14.14 -5.81 -11.34
N SER A 117 14.18 -5.20 -12.52
CA SER A 117 13.97 -5.88 -13.81
C SER A 117 14.91 -7.08 -14.07
N GLY A 118 16.11 -7.09 -13.47
CA GLY A 118 17.13 -8.13 -13.71
C GLY A 118 17.48 -8.96 -12.47
N ARG A 119 16.95 -8.65 -11.28
CA ARG A 119 17.41 -9.30 -10.05
C ARG A 119 16.40 -9.25 -8.92
N ILE A 120 16.33 -10.33 -8.15
CA ILE A 120 15.74 -10.36 -6.81
C ILE A 120 16.87 -10.54 -5.81
N GLU A 121 17.01 -9.65 -4.85
CA GLU A 121 18.01 -9.69 -3.80
C GLU A 121 17.32 -9.69 -2.43
N ILE A 122 17.70 -10.66 -1.59
CA ILE A 122 17.26 -10.75 -0.20
C ILE A 122 18.50 -10.57 0.66
N GLN A 123 18.55 -9.53 1.46
CA GLN A 123 19.65 -9.20 2.34
C GLN A 123 19.18 -9.11 3.78
N SER A 124 19.98 -9.60 4.71
CA SER A 124 19.73 -9.48 6.15
C SER A 124 21.07 -9.26 6.89
N GLY A 125 21.07 -8.38 7.88
CA GLY A 125 22.17 -8.24 8.83
C GLY A 125 22.27 -9.41 9.82
N GLY A 126 21.24 -10.27 9.88
CA GLY A 126 21.17 -11.49 10.70
C GLY A 126 21.00 -12.74 9.84
N ALA A 127 20.08 -13.62 10.21
CA ALA A 127 19.78 -14.84 9.48
C ALA A 127 18.74 -14.63 8.37
N ILE A 128 18.84 -15.41 7.31
CA ILE A 128 17.78 -15.64 6.33
C ILE A 128 17.37 -17.11 6.48
N GLU A 129 16.13 -17.35 6.88
CA GLU A 129 15.59 -18.69 7.09
C GLU A 129 14.49 -18.98 6.06
N ALA A 130 14.63 -20.07 5.30
CA ALA A 130 13.58 -20.62 4.44
C ALA A 130 13.09 -21.92 5.07
N LYS A 131 11.86 -21.97 5.53
CA LYS A 131 11.25 -23.14 6.17
C LYS A 131 9.98 -23.54 5.46
N GLY A 132 9.80 -24.81 5.18
CA GLY A 132 8.61 -25.34 4.54
C GLY A 132 8.61 -26.85 4.49
N LYS A 133 7.51 -27.45 4.04
CA LYS A 133 7.45 -28.87 3.77
C LYS A 133 8.44 -29.26 2.67
N THR A 134 8.63 -28.38 1.69
CA THR A 134 9.63 -28.47 0.62
C THR A 134 10.23 -27.10 0.40
N VAL A 135 11.53 -27.02 0.17
CA VAL A 135 12.26 -25.80 -0.26
C VAL A 135 13.11 -26.17 -1.47
N ASP A 136 12.74 -25.65 -2.64
CA ASP A 136 13.41 -25.92 -3.90
C ASP A 136 14.21 -24.69 -4.35
N ALA A 137 15.50 -24.86 -4.66
CA ALA A 137 16.36 -23.87 -5.27
C ALA A 137 16.78 -24.34 -6.66
N LEU A 138 16.13 -23.82 -7.70
CA LEU A 138 16.37 -24.19 -9.09
C LEU A 138 17.10 -23.06 -9.82
N ALA A 139 18.09 -23.40 -10.65
CA ALA A 139 18.80 -22.48 -11.49
C ALA A 139 19.12 -23.16 -12.82
N GLU A 140 18.94 -22.45 -13.95
CA GLU A 140 19.26 -22.96 -15.28
C GLU A 140 20.78 -23.16 -15.45
N ASP A 141 21.58 -22.14 -15.06
CA ASP A 141 23.04 -22.20 -15.20
C ASP A 141 23.75 -22.62 -13.92
N ARG A 142 23.50 -21.93 -12.81
CA ARG A 142 24.29 -22.13 -11.59
C ARG A 142 23.55 -21.75 -10.32
N ALA A 143 23.41 -22.70 -9.40
CA ALA A 143 23.16 -22.46 -7.99
C ALA A 143 24.48 -22.43 -7.21
N LYS A 144 24.70 -21.43 -6.36
CA LYS A 144 25.94 -21.27 -5.57
C LYS A 144 25.62 -21.06 -4.10
N LEU A 145 26.18 -21.90 -3.24
CA LEU A 145 26.23 -21.72 -1.81
C LEU A 145 27.64 -21.31 -1.39
N LYS A 146 27.82 -20.13 -0.78
CA LYS A 146 29.11 -19.60 -0.34
C LYS A 146 28.99 -19.02 1.05
N GLY A 147 29.89 -19.40 1.94
CA GLY A 147 29.95 -18.91 3.31
C GLY A 147 31.23 -19.37 3.99
N GLY A 148 31.51 -18.92 5.22
CA GLY A 148 32.61 -19.46 6.03
C GLY A 148 32.39 -20.93 6.35
N ARG A 149 31.15 -21.38 6.49
CA ARG A 149 30.74 -22.78 6.64
C ARG A 149 29.47 -23.04 5.87
N ALA A 150 29.42 -24.08 5.09
CA ALA A 150 28.21 -24.60 4.45
C ALA A 150 27.95 -26.01 5.02
N ILE A 151 26.72 -26.26 5.47
CA ILE A 151 26.29 -27.54 6.02
C ILE A 151 25.08 -28.01 5.19
N VAL A 152 25.10 -29.25 4.77
CA VAL A 152 23.95 -29.94 4.15
C VAL A 152 23.69 -31.19 4.99
N GLU A 153 22.55 -31.23 5.64
CA GLU A 153 22.14 -32.33 6.52
C GLU A 153 20.79 -32.86 6.09
N GLY A 154 20.66 -34.17 6.03
CA GLY A 154 19.41 -34.87 5.82
C GLY A 154 19.18 -35.88 6.90
N SER A 155 17.96 -35.99 7.43
CA SER A 155 17.61 -37.00 8.43
C SER A 155 17.57 -38.43 7.90
N SER A 156 17.44 -38.60 6.60
CA SER A 156 17.41 -39.92 5.91
C SER A 156 18.49 -39.99 4.85
N THR A 157 18.44 -39.12 3.86
CA THR A 157 19.40 -39.11 2.74
C THR A 157 19.78 -37.68 2.34
N VAL A 158 20.99 -37.54 1.81
CA VAL A 158 21.47 -36.39 1.06
C VAL A 158 21.95 -36.94 -0.29
N ASP A 159 21.16 -36.67 -1.34
CA ASP A 159 21.49 -37.12 -2.69
C ASP A 159 22.20 -36.00 -3.46
N VAL A 160 23.36 -36.33 -4.03
CA VAL A 160 24.09 -35.45 -4.96
C VAL A 160 24.22 -36.18 -6.28
N THR A 161 23.47 -35.75 -7.28
CA THR A 161 23.46 -36.33 -8.61
C THR A 161 23.84 -35.32 -9.69
N ALA A 162 24.57 -35.73 -10.70
CA ALA A 162 24.91 -34.90 -11.84
C ALA A 162 25.00 -35.78 -13.10
N ASN A 163 24.65 -35.20 -14.27
CA ASN A 163 24.89 -35.84 -15.58
C ASN A 163 26.37 -35.80 -16.01
N GLY A 164 27.21 -35.08 -15.27
CA GLY A 164 28.65 -34.92 -15.46
C GLY A 164 29.44 -35.16 -14.16
N PRO A 165 30.73 -34.80 -14.11
CA PRO A 165 31.56 -35.02 -12.94
C PRO A 165 31.06 -34.31 -11.69
N VAL A 166 31.01 -34.97 -10.56
CA VAL A 166 30.89 -34.38 -9.22
C VAL A 166 32.29 -34.22 -8.66
N SER A 167 32.70 -32.97 -8.43
CA SER A 167 34.05 -32.68 -7.85
C SER A 167 33.91 -32.21 -6.42
N VAL A 168 34.63 -32.88 -5.51
CA VAL A 168 34.78 -32.50 -4.11
C VAL A 168 36.27 -32.23 -3.85
N SER A 169 36.62 -31.00 -3.46
CA SER A 169 37.99 -30.61 -3.18
C SER A 169 38.10 -29.86 -1.85
N GLY A 170 39.17 -30.08 -1.12
CA GLY A 170 39.43 -29.42 0.16
C GLY A 170 40.79 -29.89 0.74
N ALA A 171 41.29 -29.19 1.75
CA ALA A 171 42.52 -29.59 2.44
C ALA A 171 42.38 -30.99 3.09
N VAL A 172 41.17 -31.32 3.55
CA VAL A 172 40.83 -32.65 4.05
C VAL A 172 39.43 -33.01 3.53
N VAL A 173 39.30 -34.15 2.87
CA VAL A 173 38.05 -34.79 2.49
C VAL A 173 37.90 -36.08 3.27
N LYS A 174 36.88 -36.18 4.13
CA LYS A 174 36.55 -37.39 4.90
C LYS A 174 35.28 -38.00 4.34
N LEU A 175 35.37 -39.21 3.87
CA LEU A 175 34.23 -40.05 3.44
C LEU A 175 34.10 -41.17 4.46
N ASN A 176 33.03 -41.19 5.23
CA ASN A 176 32.74 -42.27 6.16
C ASN A 176 31.98 -43.35 5.40
N ALA A 177 32.49 -44.55 5.41
CA ALA A 177 31.80 -45.75 4.94
C ALA A 177 30.99 -46.38 6.08
#